data_5b0876ee35f792fcf7ef021d70d7e0d1
#
_entry.id   5b0876ee35f792fcf7ef021d70d7e0d1
#
_cell.length_a   1.000
_cell.length_b   1.000
_cell.length_c   1.000
_cell.angle_alpha   90.00
_cell.angle_beta   90.00
_cell.angle_gamma   90.00
#
_symmetry.space_group_name_H-M   'P 1'
#
loop_
_entity.id
_entity.type
_entity.pdbx_description
1 polymer ?
#
loop_
_entity_poly.entity_id
_entity_poly.type
_entity_poly.pdbx_seq_one_letter_code
_entity_poly.pdbx_strand_id
1 'polypeptide(L)'
;MPSFHAKHTFRRSGFIVGTLLCLSAVFLWSKPVLPAGFSRAERAVFQNAIIDYRSRLHPRYRKIVRKNTRYIIVHTSEGGKAGTLQTVTRGKRLHNGRRTYGGHAHYVIDRSGGTYRTLDKRYRADHAGKSMWNGQTDISSMSIGIELVGYHYAPITARQYRSVGLLIAILKDVYHLKDRDVLTHSQIAYGEPNRWIRADHRGRKRCAKNFQREKAGLGPTWRHDPDVRAGRLTADPHLALIFYSGDKKDDPDRLNNMISKNNSAWAIAGEDYNSRSTVYRFPDGQLLTGHEIDRRGAWSRIPPKTVVLLNQQGIKALAEQTGPVKTITNGLSAWSFAGPAYNDATTFYFLPRGIVKNGRIISDWDDLPHMTRLIVGYRGPYPITPKQYPYQIAGQDYKSSQALYYYPSRKIVAGSDIRNFDKLPAGTLLFIPDR
;
A
#
# COMPACT_ATOMS: atom_id res chain seq x y z
N MET A 1 47.42 -52.10 -70.74
CA MET A 1 48.83 -51.64 -70.85
C MET A 1 48.76 -50.09 -70.70
N PRO A 2 49.75 -49.45 -70.11
CA PRO A 2 50.49 -49.73 -68.88
C PRO A 2 50.13 -48.72 -67.73
N SER A 3 50.26 -49.17 -66.54
CA SER A 3 51.20 -48.81 -65.47
C SER A 3 51.72 -47.36 -65.42
N PHE A 4 51.50 -46.69 -64.28
CA PHE A 4 52.65 -46.12 -63.59
C PHE A 4 52.29 -45.77 -62.10
N HIS A 5 53.18 -46.21 -61.26
CA HIS A 5 53.27 -45.90 -59.84
C HIS A 5 53.63 -44.44 -59.58
N ALA A 6 53.14 -43.88 -58.51
CA ALA A 6 53.89 -42.90 -57.74
C ALA A 6 53.41 -42.87 -56.28
N LYS A 7 54.34 -43.14 -55.41
CA LYS A 7 54.31 -42.92 -53.96
C LYS A 7 54.24 -41.45 -53.70
N HIS A 8 53.48 -41.02 -52.66
CA HIS A 8 53.99 -39.95 -51.74
C HIS A 8 53.21 -39.79 -50.44
N THR A 9 53.91 -40.03 -49.43
CA THR A 9 54.07 -39.24 -48.15
C THR A 9 52.84 -38.81 -47.38
N PHE A 10 52.73 -39.44 -46.22
CA PHE A 10 51.99 -39.09 -45.06
C PHE A 10 52.36 -37.62 -44.57
N ARG A 11 51.40 -36.78 -44.50
CA ARG A 11 51.46 -35.60 -43.63
C ARG A 11 50.33 -35.70 -42.59
N ARG A 12 50.69 -35.89 -41.32
CA ARG A 12 49.85 -35.83 -40.19
C ARG A 12 49.37 -34.37 -40.02
N SER A 13 48.10 -34.13 -40.17
CA SER A 13 47.43 -32.83 -39.68
C SER A 13 46.63 -33.23 -38.47
N GLY A 14 47.06 -32.64 -37.34
CA GLY A 14 46.39 -32.84 -36.06
C GLY A 14 45.00 -32.20 -36.06
N PHE A 15 44.01 -33.02 -35.74
CA PHE A 15 42.65 -32.55 -35.40
C PHE A 15 42.69 -32.09 -33.95
N ILE A 16 42.54 -30.77 -33.72
CA ILE A 16 42.20 -30.19 -32.43
C ILE A 16 40.70 -30.41 -32.26
N VAL A 17 40.32 -31.35 -31.42
CA VAL A 17 38.94 -31.50 -30.96
C VAL A 17 38.69 -30.40 -29.91
N GLY A 18 38.10 -29.30 -30.36
CA GLY A 18 37.59 -28.27 -29.45
C GLY A 18 36.36 -28.81 -28.72
N THR A 19 36.54 -29.18 -27.45
CA THR A 19 35.44 -29.53 -26.55
C THR A 19 34.68 -28.26 -26.21
N LEU A 20 33.52 -28.03 -26.85
CA LEU A 20 32.58 -27.00 -26.49
C LEU A 20 31.91 -27.40 -25.17
N LEU A 21 32.37 -26.84 -24.04
CA LEU A 21 31.70 -26.95 -22.76
C LEU A 21 30.43 -26.06 -22.83
N CYS A 22 29.28 -26.66 -23.14
CA CYS A 22 27.98 -26.08 -22.91
C CYS A 22 27.76 -25.94 -21.39
N LEU A 23 28.06 -24.77 -20.84
CA LEU A 23 27.61 -24.37 -19.50
C LEU A 23 26.07 -24.15 -19.55
N SER A 24 25.35 -25.24 -19.32
CA SER A 24 23.93 -25.19 -19.04
C SER A 24 23.78 -24.52 -17.68
N ALA A 25 23.51 -23.22 -17.68
CA ALA A 25 23.08 -22.51 -16.47
C ALA A 25 21.73 -23.11 -16.04
N VAL A 26 21.79 -24.08 -15.14
CA VAL A 26 20.60 -24.55 -14.41
C VAL A 26 20.16 -23.41 -13.50
N PHE A 27 19.19 -22.61 -13.96
CA PHE A 27 18.41 -21.74 -13.11
C PHE A 27 17.64 -22.64 -12.15
N LEU A 28 18.26 -22.94 -11.01
CA LEU A 28 17.55 -23.47 -9.85
C LEU A 28 16.53 -22.40 -9.43
N TRP A 29 15.31 -22.54 -9.88
CA TRP A 29 14.18 -21.90 -9.25
C TRP A 29 14.14 -22.42 -7.82
N SER A 30 14.77 -21.68 -6.90
CA SER A 30 14.58 -21.91 -5.49
C SER A 30 13.10 -21.70 -5.19
N LYS A 31 12.39 -22.80 -4.95
CA LYS A 31 11.05 -22.74 -4.37
C LYS A 31 11.16 -21.81 -3.15
N PRO A 32 10.22 -20.85 -2.98
CA PRO A 32 10.24 -20.04 -1.78
C PRO A 32 10.20 -21.01 -0.58
N VAL A 33 11.30 -21.06 0.16
CA VAL A 33 11.38 -21.80 1.42
C VAL A 33 10.36 -21.13 2.31
N LEU A 34 9.27 -21.81 2.61
CA LEU A 34 8.35 -21.39 3.66
C LEU A 34 9.23 -21.21 4.93
N PRO A 35 9.16 -20.07 5.61
CA PRO A 35 9.98 -19.85 6.77
C PRO A 35 9.74 -20.99 7.76
N ALA A 36 10.80 -21.70 8.11
CA ALA A 36 10.79 -22.70 9.16
C ALA A 36 10.16 -22.05 10.39
N GLY A 37 9.25 -22.75 11.06
CA GLY A 37 8.49 -22.19 12.17
C GLY A 37 9.41 -21.55 13.21
N PHE A 38 9.02 -20.43 13.77
CA PHE A 38 9.79 -19.70 14.77
C PHE A 38 10.19 -20.59 15.95
N SER A 39 11.45 -20.59 16.32
CA SER A 39 11.98 -21.36 17.43
C SER A 39 11.38 -20.91 18.77
N ARG A 40 11.45 -21.77 19.78
CA ARG A 40 11.02 -21.43 21.14
C ARG A 40 11.78 -20.23 21.70
N ALA A 41 13.08 -20.15 21.41
CA ALA A 41 13.93 -19.03 21.85
C ALA A 41 13.50 -17.70 21.19
N GLU A 42 13.26 -17.68 19.90
CA GLU A 42 12.76 -16.47 19.20
C GLU A 42 11.42 -16.00 19.76
N ARG A 43 10.50 -16.93 20.05
CA ARG A 43 9.21 -16.59 20.65
C ARG A 43 9.36 -16.00 22.05
N ALA A 44 10.27 -16.55 22.87
CA ALA A 44 10.54 -16.03 24.22
C ALA A 44 11.15 -14.62 24.16
N VAL A 45 12.15 -14.40 23.32
CA VAL A 45 12.75 -13.08 23.10
C VAL A 45 11.70 -12.07 22.65
N PHE A 46 10.85 -12.46 21.67
CA PHE A 46 9.78 -11.60 21.19
C PHE A 46 8.76 -11.27 22.29
N GLN A 47 8.33 -12.25 23.09
CA GLN A 47 7.39 -12.04 24.19
C GLN A 47 7.91 -11.04 25.22
N ASN A 48 9.20 -11.09 25.55
CA ASN A 48 9.85 -10.16 26.48
C ASN A 48 10.00 -8.75 25.88
N ALA A 49 10.07 -8.63 24.54
CA ALA A 49 10.15 -7.36 23.83
C ALA A 49 8.78 -6.69 23.62
N ILE A 50 7.66 -7.33 23.95
CA ILE A 50 6.33 -6.73 23.83
C ILE A 50 6.18 -5.59 24.83
N ILE A 51 5.92 -4.40 24.35
CA ILE A 51 5.71 -3.20 25.13
C ILE A 51 4.32 -3.25 25.78
N ASP A 52 4.26 -3.21 27.09
CA ASP A 52 2.99 -3.15 27.81
C ASP A 52 2.40 -1.73 27.76
N TYR A 53 1.37 -1.57 26.96
CA TYR A 53 0.71 -0.29 26.71
C TYR A 53 -0.70 -0.22 27.37
N ARG A 54 -1.06 -1.21 28.20
CA ARG A 54 -2.39 -1.34 28.81
C ARG A 54 -2.71 -0.22 29.80
N SER A 55 -1.71 0.39 30.43
CA SER A 55 -1.88 1.54 31.31
C SER A 55 -2.44 2.77 30.60
N ARG A 56 -2.32 2.84 29.26
CA ARG A 56 -2.85 3.93 28.46
C ARG A 56 -4.32 3.76 28.07
N LEU A 57 -4.95 2.61 28.39
CA LEU A 57 -6.37 2.38 28.09
C LEU A 57 -7.24 3.40 28.82
N HIS A 58 -8.28 3.87 28.12
CA HIS A 58 -9.18 4.88 28.69
C HIS A 58 -9.92 4.32 29.92
N PRO A 59 -9.99 5.03 31.05
CA PRO A 59 -10.57 4.51 32.30
C PRO A 59 -12.07 4.15 32.15
N ARG A 60 -12.79 4.80 31.24
CA ARG A 60 -14.20 4.49 30.93
C ARG A 60 -14.39 3.28 30.00
N TYR A 61 -13.33 2.64 29.53
CA TYR A 61 -13.48 1.42 28.75
C TYR A 61 -14.04 0.28 29.61
N ARG A 62 -15.19 -0.26 29.20
CA ARG A 62 -15.83 -1.38 29.90
C ARG A 62 -15.16 -2.71 29.51
N LYS A 63 -14.42 -3.28 30.43
CA LYS A 63 -13.78 -4.58 30.25
C LYS A 63 -14.81 -5.70 30.31
N ILE A 64 -15.03 -6.38 29.20
CA ILE A 64 -15.92 -7.54 29.08
C ILE A 64 -15.04 -8.78 28.89
N VAL A 65 -15.18 -9.79 29.73
CA VAL A 65 -14.43 -11.05 29.61
C VAL A 65 -14.91 -11.80 28.37
N ARG A 66 -13.95 -12.23 27.55
CA ARG A 66 -14.24 -13.06 26.38
C ARG A 66 -14.38 -14.53 26.79
N LYS A 67 -15.44 -15.19 26.35
CA LYS A 67 -15.75 -16.57 26.73
C LYS A 67 -14.85 -17.60 26.04
N ASN A 68 -14.52 -17.37 24.77
CA ASN A 68 -13.67 -18.25 23.96
C ASN A 68 -12.84 -17.45 22.93
N THR A 69 -11.90 -18.12 22.29
CA THR A 69 -11.11 -17.57 21.18
C THR A 69 -11.12 -18.57 20.04
N ARG A 70 -11.71 -18.20 18.91
CA ARG A 70 -11.82 -19.02 17.71
C ARG A 70 -11.00 -18.45 16.56
N TYR A 71 -10.68 -17.16 16.59
CA TYR A 71 -10.04 -16.48 15.47
C TYR A 71 -8.98 -15.47 15.94
N ILE A 72 -8.03 -15.21 15.06
CA ILE A 72 -7.16 -14.04 15.10
C ILE A 72 -7.51 -13.18 13.90
N ILE A 73 -7.78 -11.90 14.11
CA ILE A 73 -8.14 -10.97 13.04
C ILE A 73 -7.04 -9.93 12.88
N VAL A 74 -6.45 -9.92 11.69
CA VAL A 74 -5.42 -8.95 11.31
C VAL A 74 -6.10 -7.74 10.65
N HIS A 75 -5.66 -6.57 11.08
CA HIS A 75 -6.11 -5.27 10.57
C HIS A 75 -4.93 -4.48 10.03
N THR A 76 -5.18 -3.55 9.12
CA THR A 76 -4.37 -2.36 8.90
C THR A 76 -5.06 -1.17 9.54
N SER A 77 -4.32 -0.33 10.24
CA SER A 77 -4.91 0.72 11.08
C SER A 77 -5.45 1.92 10.30
N GLU A 78 -5.15 1.99 9.01
CA GLU A 78 -5.49 3.10 8.11
C GLU A 78 -4.95 4.46 8.61
N GLY A 79 -3.78 4.41 9.26
CA GLY A 79 -3.16 5.60 9.84
C GLY A 79 -1.73 5.39 10.33
N GLY A 80 -1.12 6.44 10.87
CA GLY A 80 0.19 6.43 11.50
C GLY A 80 0.17 5.86 12.93
N LYS A 81 1.36 5.61 13.49
CA LYS A 81 1.55 4.98 14.81
C LYS A 81 0.85 5.70 15.96
N ALA A 82 1.08 7.02 16.10
CA ALA A 82 0.52 7.80 17.20
C ALA A 82 -1.02 7.79 17.17
N GLY A 83 -1.62 8.07 16.01
CA GLY A 83 -3.08 8.04 15.83
C GLY A 83 -3.67 6.65 16.05
N THR A 84 -2.97 5.59 15.62
CA THR A 84 -3.39 4.21 15.86
C THR A 84 -3.43 3.87 17.34
N LEU A 85 -2.33 4.12 18.06
CA LEU A 85 -2.25 3.87 19.50
C LEU A 85 -3.29 4.68 20.27
N GLN A 86 -3.48 5.96 19.91
CA GLN A 86 -4.50 6.81 20.50
C GLN A 86 -5.90 6.26 20.25
N THR A 87 -6.25 5.91 19.01
CA THR A 87 -7.56 5.35 18.67
C THR A 87 -7.82 4.05 19.40
N VAL A 88 -6.85 3.14 19.39
CA VAL A 88 -6.99 1.81 20.02
C VAL A 88 -7.17 1.90 21.52
N THR A 89 -6.45 2.81 22.19
CA THR A 89 -6.48 2.91 23.65
C THR A 89 -7.45 3.93 24.19
N ARG A 90 -7.63 5.08 23.54
CA ARG A 90 -8.46 6.20 24.01
C ARG A 90 -9.80 6.33 23.30
N GLY A 91 -9.96 5.63 22.17
CA GLY A 91 -11.16 5.68 21.36
C GLY A 91 -11.19 6.85 20.38
N LYS A 92 -12.33 6.99 19.72
CA LYS A 92 -12.57 8.00 18.69
C LYS A 92 -13.98 8.52 18.70
N ARG A 93 -14.22 9.65 18.08
CA ARG A 93 -15.55 10.16 17.79
C ARG A 93 -16.10 9.45 16.54
N LEU A 94 -17.30 8.93 16.61
CA LEU A 94 -17.99 8.30 15.49
C LEU A 94 -18.72 9.35 14.65
N HIS A 95 -19.13 8.97 13.45
CA HIS A 95 -19.82 9.85 12.49
C HIS A 95 -21.14 10.42 13.08
N ASN A 96 -21.83 9.64 13.89
CA ASN A 96 -23.07 10.03 14.57
C ASN A 96 -22.83 10.85 15.86
N GLY A 97 -21.62 11.40 16.06
CA GLY A 97 -21.27 12.21 17.21
C GLY A 97 -20.94 11.43 18.50
N ARG A 98 -21.28 10.14 18.60
CA ARG A 98 -20.95 9.29 19.75
C ARG A 98 -19.45 9.10 19.88
N ARG A 99 -18.96 8.93 21.12
CA ARG A 99 -17.57 8.66 21.42
C ARG A 99 -17.37 7.21 21.86
N THR A 100 -16.32 6.57 21.37
CA THR A 100 -15.81 5.29 21.90
C THR A 100 -14.70 5.57 22.91
N TYR A 101 -14.43 4.60 23.79
CA TYR A 101 -13.45 4.74 24.87
C TYR A 101 -12.26 3.80 24.74
N GLY A 102 -11.85 3.47 23.51
CA GLY A 102 -10.73 2.58 23.25
C GLY A 102 -11.12 1.09 23.27
N GLY A 103 -10.14 0.24 23.51
CA GLY A 103 -10.33 -1.21 23.48
C GLY A 103 -10.59 -1.75 22.07
N HIS A 104 -10.03 -1.09 21.04
CA HIS A 104 -10.28 -1.44 19.64
C HIS A 104 -9.31 -2.45 19.06
N ALA A 105 -8.31 -2.92 19.81
CA ALA A 105 -7.46 -4.05 19.46
C ALA A 105 -6.77 -4.59 20.73
N HIS A 106 -6.19 -5.79 20.64
CA HIS A 106 -5.37 -6.37 21.71
C HIS A 106 -3.90 -5.99 21.53
N TYR A 107 -3.47 -5.92 20.27
CA TYR A 107 -2.09 -5.60 19.90
C TYR A 107 -2.05 -4.60 18.76
N VAL A 108 -1.02 -3.76 18.79
CA VAL A 108 -0.64 -2.88 17.69
C VAL A 108 0.80 -3.19 17.33
N ILE A 109 1.11 -3.30 16.04
CA ILE A 109 2.47 -3.52 15.52
C ILE A 109 2.82 -2.36 14.60
N ASP A 110 3.83 -1.57 14.98
CA ASP A 110 4.27 -0.44 14.17
C ASP A 110 5.15 -0.88 12.98
N ARG A 111 5.46 0.04 12.09
CA ARG A 111 6.20 -0.24 10.86
C ARG A 111 7.64 -0.73 11.10
N SER A 112 8.23 -0.44 12.28
CA SER A 112 9.53 -0.96 12.69
C SER A 112 9.47 -2.36 13.29
N GLY A 113 8.25 -2.92 13.49
CA GLY A 113 8.01 -4.21 14.13
C GLY A 113 7.81 -4.11 15.65
N GLY A 114 7.87 -2.90 16.23
CA GLY A 114 7.56 -2.70 17.65
C GLY A 114 6.13 -3.13 17.96
N THR A 115 5.98 -4.00 18.95
CA THR A 115 4.68 -4.62 19.28
C THR A 115 4.19 -4.11 20.63
N TYR A 116 2.98 -3.57 20.64
CA TYR A 116 2.32 -2.95 21.79
C TYR A 116 1.13 -3.80 22.23
N ARG A 117 1.11 -4.23 23.48
CA ARG A 117 -0.07 -4.86 24.08
C ARG A 117 -0.97 -3.80 24.67
N THR A 118 -2.08 -3.50 24.00
CA THR A 118 -3.01 -2.41 24.34
C THR A 118 -4.18 -2.86 25.18
N LEU A 119 -4.54 -4.15 25.12
CA LEU A 119 -5.60 -4.76 25.91
C LEU A 119 -5.17 -6.16 26.35
N ASP A 120 -5.56 -6.57 27.55
CA ASP A 120 -5.34 -7.95 27.99
C ASP A 120 -6.17 -8.91 27.14
N LYS A 121 -5.56 -9.99 26.70
CA LYS A 121 -6.15 -10.99 25.80
C LYS A 121 -7.39 -11.71 26.35
N ARG A 122 -7.65 -11.64 27.64
CA ARG A 122 -8.89 -12.18 28.26
C ARG A 122 -10.12 -11.32 28.01
N TYR A 123 -9.95 -10.04 27.70
CA TYR A 123 -11.07 -9.16 27.46
C TYR A 123 -11.43 -9.12 25.96
N ARG A 124 -12.68 -8.78 25.67
CA ARG A 124 -13.16 -8.51 24.32
C ARG A 124 -12.57 -7.18 23.84
N ALA A 125 -12.11 -7.14 22.62
CA ALA A 125 -11.78 -5.90 21.92
C ALA A 125 -12.80 -5.61 20.81
N ASP A 126 -13.28 -4.38 20.69
CA ASP A 126 -14.27 -3.99 19.70
C ASP A 126 -13.60 -3.62 18.36
N HIS A 127 -13.00 -4.63 17.68
CA HIS A 127 -12.22 -4.42 16.45
C HIS A 127 -12.93 -4.85 15.17
N ALA A 128 -13.81 -5.85 15.21
CA ALA A 128 -14.38 -6.46 14.01
C ALA A 128 -15.63 -5.73 13.48
N GLY A 129 -16.29 -4.92 14.33
CA GLY A 129 -17.52 -4.22 13.97
C GLY A 129 -18.60 -5.17 13.45
N LYS A 130 -19.37 -4.76 12.43
CA LYS A 130 -20.32 -5.61 11.75
C LYS A 130 -19.57 -6.68 10.96
N SER A 131 -19.63 -7.91 11.44
CA SER A 131 -18.79 -9.02 10.96
C SER A 131 -19.52 -10.35 11.03
N MET A 132 -19.22 -11.23 10.07
CA MET A 132 -19.74 -12.59 9.97
C MET A 132 -18.65 -13.50 9.41
N TRP A 133 -18.51 -14.70 9.99
CA TRP A 133 -17.65 -15.74 9.46
C TRP A 133 -18.18 -17.12 9.79
N ASN A 134 -18.41 -17.94 8.76
CA ASN A 134 -18.97 -19.27 8.85
C ASN A 134 -20.28 -19.32 9.70
N GLY A 135 -21.19 -18.38 9.41
CA GLY A 135 -22.45 -18.21 10.09
C GLY A 135 -22.37 -17.56 11.49
N GLN A 136 -21.18 -17.33 12.02
CA GLN A 136 -21.01 -16.65 13.30
C GLN A 136 -20.93 -15.14 13.09
N THR A 137 -21.76 -14.41 13.81
CA THR A 137 -21.73 -12.93 13.87
C THR A 137 -20.96 -12.46 15.10
N ASP A 138 -20.73 -11.15 15.23
CA ASP A 138 -19.99 -10.55 16.36
C ASP A 138 -18.63 -11.22 16.60
N ILE A 139 -17.81 -11.26 15.56
CA ILE A 139 -16.48 -11.88 15.61
C ILE A 139 -15.59 -11.26 16.70
N SER A 140 -15.83 -10.00 17.09
CA SER A 140 -15.14 -9.35 18.21
C SER A 140 -15.21 -10.15 19.52
N SER A 141 -16.34 -10.83 19.78
CA SER A 141 -16.56 -11.59 21.03
C SER A 141 -15.75 -12.88 21.10
N MET A 142 -15.22 -13.36 19.98
CA MET A 142 -14.52 -14.64 19.89
C MET A 142 -13.16 -14.57 19.19
N SER A 143 -12.55 -13.40 19.14
CA SER A 143 -11.27 -13.22 18.45
C SER A 143 -10.28 -12.29 19.15
N ILE A 144 -9.01 -12.43 18.76
CA ILE A 144 -7.93 -11.49 19.09
C ILE A 144 -7.76 -10.56 17.88
N GLY A 145 -7.83 -9.24 18.09
CA GLY A 145 -7.54 -8.24 17.05
C GLY A 145 -6.09 -7.75 17.13
N ILE A 146 -5.42 -7.71 15.98
CA ILE A 146 -4.05 -7.22 15.80
C ILE A 146 -4.08 -6.11 14.74
N GLU A 147 -3.67 -4.89 15.09
CA GLU A 147 -3.55 -3.76 14.19
C GLU A 147 -2.10 -3.63 13.68
N LEU A 148 -1.91 -3.68 12.38
CA LEU A 148 -0.66 -3.30 11.72
C LEU A 148 -0.73 -1.82 11.35
N VAL A 149 0.18 -1.01 11.87
CA VAL A 149 0.24 0.42 11.51
C VAL A 149 0.53 0.57 10.03
N GLY A 150 -0.36 1.28 9.33
CA GLY A 150 -0.29 1.47 7.89
C GLY A 150 -1.65 1.30 7.23
N TYR A 151 -1.62 1.18 5.90
CA TYR A 151 -2.83 1.23 5.06
C TYR A 151 -2.98 -0.04 4.23
N HIS A 152 -4.24 -0.43 3.95
CA HIS A 152 -4.58 -1.63 3.19
C HIS A 152 -4.06 -1.67 1.74
N TYR A 153 -3.59 -0.55 1.21
CA TYR A 153 -3.01 -0.42 -0.12
C TYR A 153 -1.48 -0.22 -0.10
N ALA A 154 -0.89 0.01 1.08
CA ALA A 154 0.54 0.19 1.24
C ALA A 154 1.25 -1.13 1.60
N PRO A 155 2.54 -1.30 1.30
CA PRO A 155 3.29 -2.48 1.70
C PRO A 155 3.37 -2.60 3.22
N ILE A 156 3.06 -3.79 3.73
CA ILE A 156 3.38 -4.20 5.09
C ILE A 156 4.89 -4.51 5.12
N THR A 157 5.63 -3.96 6.09
CA THR A 157 7.08 -4.10 6.13
C THR A 157 7.52 -5.52 6.53
N ALA A 158 8.75 -5.91 6.13
CA ALA A 158 9.31 -7.21 6.54
C ALA A 158 9.40 -7.35 8.07
N ARG A 159 9.69 -6.24 8.78
CA ARG A 159 9.71 -6.21 10.25
C ARG A 159 8.32 -6.41 10.85
N GLN A 160 7.29 -5.81 10.27
CA GLN A 160 5.90 -6.08 10.68
C GLN A 160 5.52 -7.54 10.43
N TYR A 161 5.87 -8.12 9.27
CA TYR A 161 5.60 -9.53 8.99
C TYR A 161 6.30 -10.46 9.98
N ARG A 162 7.56 -10.20 10.34
CA ARG A 162 8.26 -10.97 11.37
C ARG A 162 7.54 -10.88 12.71
N SER A 163 7.20 -9.69 13.16
CA SER A 163 6.54 -9.47 14.45
C SER A 163 5.14 -10.07 14.51
N VAL A 164 4.32 -9.87 13.47
CA VAL A 164 2.98 -10.43 13.44
C VAL A 164 3.00 -11.95 13.30
N GLY A 165 3.95 -12.52 12.56
CA GLY A 165 4.14 -13.96 12.46
C GLY A 165 4.48 -14.60 13.81
N LEU A 166 5.44 -14.02 14.55
CA LEU A 166 5.80 -14.44 15.92
C LEU A 166 4.61 -14.35 16.87
N LEU A 167 3.88 -13.22 16.86
CA LEU A 167 2.71 -13.03 17.70
C LEU A 167 1.60 -14.04 17.38
N ILE A 168 1.31 -14.25 16.10
CA ILE A 168 0.31 -15.23 15.65
C ILE A 168 0.72 -16.64 16.05
N ALA A 169 1.98 -17.03 15.89
CA ALA A 169 2.46 -18.35 16.29
C ALA A 169 2.24 -18.59 17.81
N ILE A 170 2.58 -17.59 18.64
CA ILE A 170 2.35 -17.67 20.09
C ILE A 170 0.86 -17.76 20.42
N LEU A 171 0.02 -16.96 19.79
CA LEU A 171 -1.42 -16.95 20.04
C LEU A 171 -2.10 -18.24 19.56
N LYS A 172 -1.64 -18.82 18.44
CA LYS A 172 -2.12 -20.12 17.95
C LYS A 172 -1.83 -21.23 18.95
N ASP A 173 -0.63 -21.26 19.52
CA ASP A 173 -0.28 -22.25 20.55
C ASP A 173 -1.14 -22.07 21.81
N VAL A 174 -1.33 -20.83 22.28
CA VAL A 174 -2.14 -20.52 23.47
C VAL A 174 -3.60 -20.92 23.32
N TYR A 175 -4.18 -20.74 22.11
CA TYR A 175 -5.61 -20.94 21.87
C TYR A 175 -5.92 -22.16 21.00
N HIS A 176 -4.90 -22.98 20.66
CA HIS A 176 -5.02 -24.16 19.80
C HIS A 176 -5.64 -23.88 18.43
N LEU A 177 -5.28 -22.74 17.83
CA LEU A 177 -5.79 -22.29 16.54
C LEU A 177 -4.98 -22.83 15.37
N LYS A 178 -5.64 -23.03 14.24
CA LYS A 178 -5.02 -23.41 12.96
C LYS A 178 -4.75 -22.17 12.11
N ASP A 179 -3.93 -22.32 11.06
CA ASP A 179 -3.65 -21.23 10.14
C ASP A 179 -4.92 -20.65 9.51
N ARG A 180 -5.90 -21.49 9.18
CA ARG A 180 -7.19 -21.07 8.62
C ARG A 180 -8.03 -20.20 9.56
N ASP A 181 -7.73 -20.19 10.87
CA ASP A 181 -8.45 -19.41 11.87
C ASP A 181 -7.86 -17.99 12.01
N VAL A 182 -6.78 -17.71 11.27
CA VAL A 182 -6.21 -16.38 11.13
C VAL A 182 -6.80 -15.73 9.88
N LEU A 183 -7.58 -14.69 10.08
CA LEU A 183 -8.35 -13.99 9.04
C LEU A 183 -7.99 -12.51 9.01
N THR A 184 -8.38 -11.81 7.94
CA THR A 184 -8.29 -10.36 7.87
C THR A 184 -9.65 -9.71 8.12
N HIS A 185 -9.64 -8.43 8.51
CA HIS A 185 -10.89 -7.70 8.69
C HIS A 185 -11.73 -7.62 7.41
N SER A 186 -11.09 -7.49 6.26
CA SER A 186 -11.77 -7.49 4.96
C SER A 186 -12.48 -8.82 4.64
N GLN A 187 -11.98 -9.96 5.13
CA GLN A 187 -12.65 -11.26 4.94
C GLN A 187 -13.92 -11.40 5.78
N ILE A 188 -13.95 -10.83 6.99
CA ILE A 188 -15.05 -11.05 7.94
C ILE A 188 -16.10 -9.93 7.93
N ALA A 189 -15.74 -8.73 7.49
CA ALA A 189 -16.66 -7.59 7.47
C ALA A 189 -17.73 -7.76 6.40
N TYR A 190 -18.97 -7.36 6.71
CA TYR A 190 -20.05 -7.30 5.73
C TYR A 190 -20.85 -6.01 5.86
N GLY A 191 -21.49 -5.60 4.77
CA GLY A 191 -22.40 -4.47 4.68
C GLY A 191 -23.83 -4.90 4.56
N GLU A 192 -24.75 -4.01 4.96
CA GLU A 192 -26.18 -4.13 4.73
C GLU A 192 -26.54 -3.77 3.29
N PRO A 193 -27.73 -4.11 2.82
CA PRO A 193 -28.25 -3.69 1.55
C PRO A 193 -28.10 -2.18 1.36
N ASN A 194 -27.71 -1.78 0.16
CA ASN A 194 -27.60 -0.38 -0.21
C ASN A 194 -28.16 -0.17 -1.63
N ARG A 195 -28.06 1.06 -2.16
CA ARG A 195 -28.59 1.38 -3.50
C ARG A 195 -27.99 0.55 -4.65
N TRP A 196 -26.81 -0.09 -4.42
CA TRP A 196 -26.08 -0.84 -5.43
C TRP A 196 -26.21 -2.36 -5.26
N ILE A 197 -26.30 -2.83 -4.00
CA ILE A 197 -26.37 -4.25 -3.65
C ILE A 197 -27.56 -4.45 -2.73
N ARG A 198 -28.54 -5.20 -3.19
CA ARG A 198 -29.84 -5.39 -2.49
C ARG A 198 -29.82 -6.44 -1.38
N ALA A 199 -28.67 -7.06 -1.13
CA ALA A 199 -28.49 -8.08 -0.09
C ALA A 199 -27.30 -7.72 0.81
N ASP A 200 -27.20 -8.38 1.96
CA ASP A 200 -25.99 -8.34 2.79
C ASP A 200 -24.80 -8.82 1.97
N HIS A 201 -23.67 -8.13 2.04
CA HIS A 201 -22.56 -8.34 1.11
C HIS A 201 -21.18 -8.15 1.74
N ARG A 202 -20.17 -8.83 1.19
CA ARG A 202 -18.75 -8.55 1.46
C ARG A 202 -18.36 -7.17 0.91
N GLY A 203 -17.17 -6.70 1.23
CA GLY A 203 -16.61 -5.49 0.65
C GLY A 203 -16.75 -4.23 1.48
N ARG A 204 -17.51 -4.26 2.59
CA ARG A 204 -17.64 -3.09 3.48
C ARG A 204 -16.32 -2.57 4.03
N LYS A 205 -15.31 -3.45 4.17
CA LYS A 205 -13.97 -3.09 4.64
C LYS A 205 -12.89 -3.64 3.73
N ARG A 206 -11.85 -2.83 3.50
CA ARG A 206 -10.65 -3.21 2.75
C ARG A 206 -9.43 -3.44 3.66
N CYS A 207 -9.58 -3.20 4.94
CA CYS A 207 -8.57 -3.31 5.99
C CYS A 207 -7.86 -4.67 5.92
N ALA A 208 -6.53 -4.63 5.83
CA ALA A 208 -5.63 -5.78 5.69
C ALA A 208 -5.86 -6.67 4.44
N LYS A 209 -6.49 -6.19 3.36
CA LYS A 209 -6.57 -6.96 2.10
C LYS A 209 -5.20 -7.23 1.47
N ASN A 210 -4.19 -6.44 1.82
CA ASN A 210 -2.80 -6.55 1.39
C ASN A 210 -1.94 -7.49 2.27
N PHE A 211 -2.53 -8.14 3.27
CA PHE A 211 -1.83 -9.06 4.15
C PHE A 211 -1.50 -10.37 3.42
N GLN A 212 -0.21 -10.63 3.23
CA GLN A 212 0.32 -11.84 2.58
C GLN A 212 0.65 -12.88 3.65
N ARG A 213 -0.16 -13.92 3.71
CA ARG A 213 -0.12 -14.96 4.75
C ARG A 213 1.23 -15.65 4.84
N GLU A 214 1.79 -16.02 3.70
CA GLU A 214 3.07 -16.70 3.57
C GLU A 214 4.24 -15.90 4.17
N LYS A 215 4.20 -14.57 4.08
CA LYS A 215 5.21 -13.70 4.72
C LYS A 215 5.10 -13.67 6.24
N ALA A 216 3.95 -14.01 6.79
CA ALA A 216 3.74 -14.18 8.23
C ALA A 216 3.97 -15.63 8.69
N GLY A 217 4.44 -16.52 7.80
CA GLY A 217 4.65 -17.93 8.11
C GLY A 217 3.35 -18.74 8.27
N LEU A 218 2.27 -18.28 7.62
CA LEU A 218 0.98 -18.95 7.65
C LEU A 218 0.77 -19.78 6.39
N GLY A 219 0.25 -20.98 6.58
CA GLY A 219 -0.18 -21.86 5.50
C GLY A 219 -1.49 -21.39 4.82
N PRO A 220 -2.03 -22.26 3.91
CA PRO A 220 -3.26 -21.97 3.20
C PRO A 220 -4.44 -21.63 4.11
N THR A 221 -5.33 -20.82 3.60
CA THR A 221 -6.58 -20.43 4.24
C THR A 221 -7.77 -21.23 3.66
N TRP A 222 -8.95 -20.67 3.77
CA TRP A 222 -10.17 -21.21 3.17
C TRP A 222 -10.13 -21.17 1.65
N ARG A 223 -10.68 -22.19 1.01
CA ARG A 223 -10.75 -22.25 -0.45
C ARG A 223 -11.82 -21.31 -1.02
N HIS A 224 -12.89 -21.08 -0.26
CA HIS A 224 -14.03 -20.20 -0.58
C HIS A 224 -14.46 -19.43 0.66
N ASP A 225 -15.14 -18.32 0.47
CA ASP A 225 -15.87 -17.65 1.56
C ASP A 225 -17.03 -18.55 2.02
N PRO A 226 -17.04 -18.98 3.30
CA PRO A 226 -18.06 -19.91 3.78
C PRO A 226 -19.46 -19.28 3.81
N ASP A 227 -19.59 -17.96 3.99
CA ASP A 227 -20.86 -17.28 4.07
C ASP A 227 -21.45 -16.96 2.70
N VAL A 228 -20.58 -16.65 1.72
CA VAL A 228 -20.96 -16.50 0.32
C VAL A 228 -21.38 -17.85 -0.25
N ARG A 229 -20.60 -18.90 0.00
CA ARG A 229 -20.94 -20.26 -0.48
C ARG A 229 -22.25 -20.79 0.09
N ALA A 230 -22.58 -20.39 1.31
CA ALA A 230 -23.85 -20.76 1.96
C ALA A 230 -25.02 -19.80 1.62
N GLY A 231 -24.84 -18.87 0.69
CA GLY A 231 -25.85 -17.91 0.28
C GLY A 231 -26.25 -16.86 1.33
N ARG A 232 -25.47 -16.74 2.43
CA ARG A 232 -25.74 -15.75 3.48
C ARG A 232 -25.33 -14.34 3.08
N LEU A 233 -24.29 -14.22 2.25
CA LEU A 233 -23.74 -12.95 1.79
C LEU A 233 -23.50 -12.98 0.29
N THR A 234 -23.65 -11.83 -0.35
CA THR A 234 -23.17 -11.62 -1.72
C THR A 234 -21.65 -11.43 -1.71
N ALA A 235 -20.96 -12.06 -2.67
CA ALA A 235 -19.52 -11.93 -2.82
C ALA A 235 -19.12 -10.51 -3.20
N ASP A 236 -17.93 -10.10 -2.74
CA ASP A 236 -17.15 -9.05 -3.38
C ASP A 236 -16.14 -9.72 -4.31
N PRO A 237 -16.27 -9.59 -5.63
CA PRO A 237 -15.42 -10.31 -6.58
C PRO A 237 -13.93 -9.99 -6.42
N HIS A 238 -13.62 -8.76 -6.07
CA HIS A 238 -12.24 -8.32 -5.87
C HIS A 238 -11.59 -8.99 -4.63
N LEU A 239 -12.30 -9.04 -3.50
CA LEU A 239 -11.82 -9.74 -2.31
C LEU A 239 -11.76 -11.25 -2.51
N ALA A 240 -12.70 -11.82 -3.27
CA ALA A 240 -12.73 -13.24 -3.61
C ALA A 240 -11.45 -13.65 -4.34
N LEU A 241 -11.01 -12.88 -5.33
CA LEU A 241 -9.76 -13.11 -6.07
C LEU A 241 -8.49 -13.00 -5.20
N ILE A 242 -8.52 -12.13 -4.20
CA ILE A 242 -7.37 -11.96 -3.29
C ILE A 242 -7.24 -13.16 -2.34
N PHE A 243 -8.36 -13.60 -1.74
CA PHE A 243 -8.32 -14.50 -0.60
C PHE A 243 -8.57 -15.97 -0.92
N TYR A 244 -9.29 -16.28 -2.02
CA TYR A 244 -9.80 -17.63 -2.25
C TYR A 244 -9.29 -18.25 -3.54
N SER A 245 -8.64 -19.39 -3.44
CA SER A 245 -8.12 -20.11 -4.61
C SER A 245 -9.22 -20.78 -5.44
N GLY A 246 -10.36 -21.10 -4.83
CA GLY A 246 -11.48 -21.76 -5.50
C GLY A 246 -12.32 -20.82 -6.36
N ASP A 247 -12.18 -19.51 -6.17
CA ASP A 247 -12.91 -18.48 -6.90
C ASP A 247 -12.09 -17.89 -8.08
N LYS A 248 -10.87 -18.39 -8.27
CA LYS A 248 -9.97 -17.99 -9.36
C LYS A 248 -10.28 -18.64 -10.71
N LYS A 249 -11.52 -19.11 -10.94
CA LYS A 249 -11.88 -19.64 -12.25
C LYS A 249 -11.89 -18.51 -13.28
N ASP A 250 -11.13 -18.77 -14.32
CA ASP A 250 -10.88 -18.02 -15.52
C ASP A 250 -12.13 -17.34 -16.10
N ASP A 251 -12.38 -16.12 -15.66
CA ASP A 251 -13.23 -15.19 -16.37
C ASP A 251 -12.31 -14.12 -16.99
N PRO A 252 -11.99 -14.23 -18.28
CA PRO A 252 -11.11 -13.27 -18.95
C PRO A 252 -11.66 -11.84 -18.92
N ASP A 253 -12.99 -11.67 -18.77
CA ASP A 253 -13.63 -10.36 -18.65
C ASP A 253 -13.49 -9.75 -17.25
N ARG A 254 -13.23 -10.56 -16.21
CA ARG A 254 -12.96 -10.08 -14.84
C ARG A 254 -11.58 -9.47 -14.65
N LEU A 255 -10.64 -9.77 -15.54
CA LEU A 255 -9.29 -9.15 -15.56
C LEU A 255 -9.24 -7.87 -16.37
N ASN A 256 -10.34 -7.43 -16.93
CA ASN A 256 -10.39 -6.22 -17.74
C ASN A 256 -10.46 -4.99 -16.83
N ASN A 257 -9.28 -4.45 -16.50
CA ASN A 257 -9.13 -3.20 -15.75
C ASN A 257 -9.51 -1.97 -16.58
N MET A 258 -10.18 -2.15 -17.69
CA MET A 258 -10.48 -1.07 -18.64
C MET A 258 -11.94 -0.64 -18.53
N ILE A 259 -12.16 0.65 -18.38
CA ILE A 259 -13.50 1.25 -18.39
C ILE A 259 -14.12 1.09 -19.76
N SER A 260 -15.34 0.56 -19.79
CA SER A 260 -16.16 0.39 -20.97
C SER A 260 -17.63 0.71 -20.67
N LYS A 261 -18.50 0.62 -21.66
CA LYS A 261 -19.94 0.80 -21.48
C LYS A 261 -20.53 -0.13 -20.39
N ASN A 262 -19.97 -1.35 -20.26
CA ASN A 262 -20.45 -2.38 -19.35
C ASN A 262 -19.54 -2.58 -18.14
N ASN A 263 -18.43 -1.86 -18.02
CA ASN A 263 -17.43 -2.03 -16.98
C ASN A 263 -17.04 -0.65 -16.41
N SER A 264 -17.76 -0.21 -15.38
CA SER A 264 -17.56 1.09 -14.75
C SER A 264 -16.38 1.09 -13.79
N ALA A 265 -15.90 2.27 -13.41
CA ALA A 265 -14.91 2.44 -12.35
C ALA A 265 -15.28 1.69 -11.07
N TRP A 266 -16.55 1.74 -10.69
CA TRP A 266 -17.06 1.05 -9.52
C TRP A 266 -17.10 -0.48 -9.72
N ALA A 267 -17.45 -0.96 -10.90
CA ALA A 267 -17.44 -2.39 -11.21
C ALA A 267 -16.02 -2.99 -11.11
N ILE A 268 -14.98 -2.21 -11.48
CA ILE A 268 -13.59 -2.63 -11.43
C ILE A 268 -13.00 -2.51 -10.02
N ALA A 269 -13.22 -1.39 -9.34
CA ALA A 269 -12.55 -1.02 -8.09
C ALA A 269 -13.40 -1.17 -6.83
N GLY A 270 -14.71 -1.44 -6.96
CA GLY A 270 -15.64 -1.49 -5.83
C GLY A 270 -15.63 -0.18 -5.05
N GLU A 271 -15.70 -0.24 -3.72
CA GLU A 271 -15.67 0.93 -2.84
C GLU A 271 -14.35 1.73 -2.92
N ASP A 272 -13.29 1.15 -3.48
CA ASP A 272 -12.01 1.84 -3.67
C ASP A 272 -12.00 2.72 -4.95
N TYR A 273 -13.08 2.77 -5.73
CA TYR A 273 -13.09 3.50 -7.02
C TYR A 273 -12.70 4.97 -6.87
N ASN A 274 -13.08 5.62 -5.77
CA ASN A 274 -12.75 7.01 -5.48
C ASN A 274 -11.59 7.17 -4.48
N SER A 275 -10.83 6.11 -4.25
CA SER A 275 -9.70 6.14 -3.32
C SER A 275 -8.46 6.80 -3.94
N ARG A 276 -7.52 7.18 -3.07
CA ARG A 276 -6.22 7.72 -3.49
C ARG A 276 -5.26 6.66 -4.01
N SER A 277 -5.53 5.39 -3.73
CA SER A 277 -4.73 4.25 -4.19
C SER A 277 -5.24 3.64 -5.49
N THR A 278 -6.41 4.03 -5.95
CA THR A 278 -6.93 3.66 -7.27
C THR A 278 -6.54 4.75 -8.27
N VAL A 279 -5.74 4.37 -9.26
CA VAL A 279 -5.22 5.28 -10.27
C VAL A 279 -5.85 4.96 -11.63
N TYR A 280 -6.30 5.98 -12.30
CA TYR A 280 -6.90 5.94 -13.62
C TYR A 280 -5.89 6.43 -14.65
N ARG A 281 -5.46 5.54 -15.54
CA ARG A 281 -4.64 5.90 -16.69
C ARG A 281 -5.57 6.16 -17.87
N PHE A 282 -5.69 7.40 -18.23
CA PHE A 282 -6.48 7.86 -19.36
C PHE A 282 -5.84 7.46 -20.70
N PRO A 283 -6.60 7.41 -21.82
CA PRO A 283 -6.06 7.05 -23.13
C PRO A 283 -4.94 7.96 -23.63
N ASP A 284 -4.90 9.22 -23.17
CA ASP A 284 -3.84 10.20 -23.43
C ASP A 284 -2.59 10.03 -22.54
N GLY A 285 -2.60 9.00 -21.69
CA GLY A 285 -1.51 8.73 -20.74
C GLY A 285 -1.60 9.50 -19.43
N GLN A 286 -2.54 10.43 -19.26
CA GLN A 286 -2.73 11.13 -18.00
C GLN A 286 -3.06 10.14 -16.86
N LEU A 287 -2.52 10.39 -15.67
CA LEU A 287 -2.82 9.64 -14.47
C LEU A 287 -3.57 10.54 -13.48
N LEU A 288 -4.73 10.08 -13.02
CA LEU A 288 -5.47 10.69 -11.92
C LEU A 288 -5.82 9.63 -10.88
N THR A 289 -5.79 10.01 -9.61
CA THR A 289 -6.34 9.15 -8.55
C THR A 289 -7.86 9.22 -8.55
N GLY A 290 -8.51 8.18 -8.03
CA GLY A 290 -9.97 8.20 -7.83
C GLY A 290 -10.42 9.39 -6.99
N HIS A 291 -9.62 9.76 -5.97
CA HIS A 291 -9.87 10.94 -5.14
C HIS A 291 -9.83 12.26 -5.92
N GLU A 292 -8.92 12.41 -6.88
CA GLU A 292 -8.85 13.60 -7.73
C GLU A 292 -10.04 13.70 -8.67
N ILE A 293 -10.47 12.57 -9.24
CA ILE A 293 -11.66 12.49 -10.10
C ILE A 293 -12.91 12.85 -9.30
N ASP A 294 -13.03 12.30 -8.08
CA ASP A 294 -14.13 12.56 -7.16
C ASP A 294 -14.25 14.05 -6.79
N ARG A 295 -13.13 14.66 -6.40
CA ARG A 295 -13.07 16.10 -6.10
C ARG A 295 -13.47 17.01 -7.26
N ARG A 296 -13.26 16.56 -8.51
CA ARG A 296 -13.61 17.30 -9.71
C ARG A 296 -15.05 17.05 -10.18
N GLY A 297 -15.75 16.11 -9.54
CA GLY A 297 -17.08 15.65 -9.99
C GLY A 297 -17.04 15.08 -11.42
N ALA A 298 -15.92 14.46 -11.80
CA ALA A 298 -15.63 14.13 -13.19
C ALA A 298 -15.95 12.68 -13.58
N TRP A 299 -16.68 11.93 -12.75
CA TRP A 299 -16.97 10.52 -12.99
C TRP A 299 -17.70 10.23 -14.31
N SER A 300 -18.62 11.11 -14.70
CA SER A 300 -19.34 11.00 -15.98
C SER A 300 -18.50 11.31 -17.22
N ARG A 301 -17.30 11.86 -17.02
CA ARG A 301 -16.39 12.28 -18.10
C ARG A 301 -15.20 11.34 -18.31
N ILE A 302 -15.15 10.23 -17.59
CA ILE A 302 -14.07 9.26 -17.79
C ILE A 302 -14.28 8.57 -19.15
N PRO A 303 -13.33 8.72 -20.08
CA PRO A 303 -13.48 8.13 -21.39
C PRO A 303 -13.38 6.60 -21.34
N PRO A 304 -14.05 5.89 -22.25
CA PRO A 304 -13.79 4.47 -22.48
C PRO A 304 -12.30 4.21 -22.73
N LYS A 305 -11.84 3.01 -22.45
CA LYS A 305 -10.42 2.58 -22.52
C LYS A 305 -9.51 3.21 -21.44
N THR A 306 -10.04 3.94 -20.48
CA THR A 306 -9.28 4.29 -19.28
C THR A 306 -8.97 3.03 -18.49
N VAL A 307 -7.69 2.82 -18.18
CA VAL A 307 -7.22 1.65 -17.40
C VAL A 307 -7.25 2.00 -15.92
N VAL A 308 -7.89 1.15 -15.13
CA VAL A 308 -7.95 1.27 -13.66
C VAL A 308 -6.83 0.44 -13.03
N LEU A 309 -5.95 1.10 -12.32
CA LEU A 309 -4.80 0.51 -11.64
C LEU A 309 -5.07 0.49 -10.14
N LEU A 310 -5.17 -0.70 -9.57
CA LEU A 310 -5.54 -0.88 -8.17
C LEU A 310 -4.31 -1.03 -7.28
N ASN A 311 -4.35 -0.45 -6.10
CA ASN A 311 -3.37 -0.68 -5.02
C ASN A 311 -1.91 -0.43 -5.46
N GLN A 312 -1.05 -1.44 -5.35
CA GLN A 312 0.37 -1.33 -5.69
C GLN A 312 0.63 -0.99 -7.16
N GLN A 313 -0.23 -1.44 -8.08
CA GLN A 313 -0.11 -1.10 -9.50
C GLN A 313 -0.34 0.40 -9.72
N GLY A 314 -1.36 0.96 -9.06
CA GLY A 314 -1.63 2.40 -9.08
C GLY A 314 -0.50 3.21 -8.46
N ILE A 315 0.01 2.78 -7.32
CA ILE A 315 1.13 3.40 -6.63
C ILE A 315 2.39 3.35 -7.50
N LYS A 316 2.69 2.21 -8.12
CA LYS A 316 3.82 2.05 -9.04
C LYS A 316 3.69 2.97 -10.25
N ALA A 317 2.52 3.04 -10.86
CA ALA A 317 2.26 3.94 -11.98
C ALA A 317 2.43 5.42 -11.61
N LEU A 318 2.04 5.82 -10.40
CA LEU A 318 2.28 7.18 -9.89
C LEU A 318 3.77 7.43 -9.62
N ALA A 319 4.50 6.41 -9.15
CA ALA A 319 5.94 6.50 -8.92
C ALA A 319 6.75 6.59 -10.22
N GLU A 320 6.27 5.92 -11.25
CA GLU A 320 6.86 5.92 -12.59
C GLU A 320 6.48 7.17 -13.42
N GLN A 321 5.72 8.12 -12.84
CA GLN A 321 5.44 9.38 -13.50
C GLN A 321 6.74 10.04 -13.96
N THR A 322 6.84 10.30 -15.25
CA THR A 322 7.94 11.07 -15.83
C THR A 322 7.80 12.53 -15.43
N GLY A 323 8.90 13.14 -14.98
CA GLY A 323 8.94 14.52 -14.58
C GLY A 323 9.54 14.74 -13.20
N PRO A 324 9.99 15.97 -12.91
CA PRO A 324 10.71 16.29 -11.68
C PRO A 324 9.81 16.29 -10.43
N VAL A 325 8.51 16.48 -10.60
CA VAL A 325 7.55 16.58 -9.49
C VAL A 325 7.00 15.22 -9.16
N LYS A 326 7.23 14.73 -7.94
CA LYS A 326 6.70 13.48 -7.41
C LYS A 326 5.63 13.77 -6.35
N THR A 327 4.73 12.84 -6.12
CA THR A 327 3.65 12.99 -5.13
C THR A 327 3.72 11.89 -4.08
N ILE A 328 3.87 12.29 -2.84
CA ILE A 328 3.81 11.37 -1.68
C ILE A 328 2.39 10.83 -1.56
N THR A 329 2.30 9.51 -1.52
CA THR A 329 1.05 8.79 -1.36
C THR A 329 1.19 7.78 -0.22
N ASN A 330 0.07 7.20 0.21
CA ASN A 330 0.08 6.18 1.26
C ASN A 330 0.75 4.87 0.78
N GLY A 331 2.01 4.88 0.53
CA GLY A 331 2.82 3.74 0.05
C GLY A 331 4.08 4.18 -0.65
N LEU A 332 4.18 5.49 -0.97
CA LEU A 332 5.36 6.12 -1.52
C LEU A 332 5.73 7.28 -0.60
N SER A 333 6.71 7.06 0.25
CA SER A 333 7.24 8.05 1.20
C SER A 333 8.19 9.02 0.50
N ALA A 334 8.61 10.07 1.22
CA ALA A 334 9.69 10.95 0.79
C ALA A 334 10.96 10.16 0.41
N TRP A 335 11.31 9.16 1.22
CA TRP A 335 12.42 8.25 0.94
C TRP A 335 12.27 7.48 -0.36
N SER A 336 11.06 7.06 -0.71
CA SER A 336 10.80 6.29 -1.94
C SER A 336 11.17 7.07 -3.21
N PHE A 337 11.12 8.39 -3.16
CA PHE A 337 11.41 9.26 -4.30
C PHE A 337 12.81 9.92 -4.24
N ALA A 338 13.24 10.31 -3.06
CA ALA A 338 14.45 11.08 -2.88
C ALA A 338 15.63 10.24 -2.35
N GLY A 339 15.39 9.00 -1.90
CA GLY A 339 16.42 8.21 -1.26
C GLY A 339 17.08 8.95 -0.10
N PRO A 340 18.42 8.92 0.02
CA PRO A 340 19.15 9.65 1.07
C PRO A 340 18.94 11.17 1.06
N ALA A 341 18.61 11.75 -0.09
CA ALA A 341 18.39 13.20 -0.22
C ALA A 341 17.02 13.67 0.31
N TYR A 342 16.21 12.79 0.90
CA TYR A 342 14.86 13.15 1.36
C TYR A 342 14.86 14.29 2.39
N ASN A 343 15.89 14.42 3.21
CA ASN A 343 16.05 15.46 4.24
C ASN A 343 17.04 16.58 3.85
N ASP A 344 17.41 16.69 2.58
CA ASP A 344 18.34 17.72 2.11
C ASP A 344 17.70 19.09 1.91
N ALA A 345 18.51 20.12 1.92
CA ALA A 345 18.10 21.49 1.62
C ALA A 345 17.63 21.67 0.16
N THR A 346 18.07 20.79 -0.74
CA THR A 346 17.76 20.79 -2.18
C THR A 346 16.52 19.93 -2.52
N THR A 347 15.90 19.31 -1.53
CA THR A 347 14.62 18.61 -1.68
C THR A 347 13.50 19.45 -1.12
N PHE A 348 12.55 19.85 -1.96
CA PHE A 348 11.43 20.70 -1.55
C PHE A 348 10.10 19.95 -1.52
N TYR A 349 9.31 20.25 -0.53
CA TYR A 349 8.00 19.65 -0.23
C TYR A 349 6.90 20.73 -0.32
N PHE A 350 5.94 20.49 -1.21
CA PHE A 350 4.77 21.35 -1.42
C PHE A 350 3.58 20.71 -0.70
N LEU A 351 3.30 21.17 0.51
CA LEU A 351 2.22 20.61 1.33
C LEU A 351 0.84 21.01 0.76
N PRO A 352 -0.21 20.21 0.99
CA PRO A 352 -1.55 20.48 0.44
C PRO A 352 -2.14 21.83 0.83
N ARG A 353 -1.70 22.42 1.96
CA ARG A 353 -2.13 23.75 2.41
C ARG A 353 -1.41 24.91 1.72
N GLY A 354 -0.51 24.65 0.79
CA GLY A 354 0.27 25.66 0.06
C GLY A 354 1.58 26.06 0.71
N ILE A 355 1.94 25.43 1.81
CA ILE A 355 3.23 25.66 2.50
C ILE A 355 4.32 24.91 1.74
N VAL A 356 5.45 25.59 1.49
CA VAL A 356 6.66 25.00 0.91
C VAL A 356 7.70 24.87 2.01
N LYS A 357 8.29 23.69 2.13
CA LYS A 357 9.40 23.41 3.07
C LYS A 357 10.53 22.69 2.33
N ASN A 358 11.77 22.92 2.73
CA ASN A 358 12.85 22.02 2.31
C ASN A 358 13.01 20.86 3.31
N GLY A 359 13.77 19.84 2.91
CA GLY A 359 13.93 18.63 3.72
C GLY A 359 14.50 18.89 5.11
N ARG A 360 15.42 19.88 5.26
CA ARG A 360 16.07 20.15 6.55
C ARG A 360 15.13 20.67 7.65
N ILE A 361 14.03 21.30 7.26
CA ILE A 361 13.09 21.89 8.23
C ILE A 361 11.88 20.99 8.53
N ILE A 362 11.86 19.77 8.00
CA ILE A 362 10.83 18.78 8.31
C ILE A 362 11.36 17.93 9.46
N SER A 363 10.71 18.04 10.62
CA SER A 363 11.07 17.30 11.83
C SER A 363 10.27 16.00 12.01
N ASP A 364 9.03 15.97 11.51
CA ASP A 364 8.16 14.80 11.59
C ASP A 364 7.87 14.26 10.19
N TRP A 365 8.58 13.18 9.84
CA TRP A 365 8.51 12.53 8.55
C TRP A 365 7.33 11.55 8.45
N ASP A 366 6.84 11.07 9.59
CA ASP A 366 5.71 10.13 9.65
C ASP A 366 4.37 10.84 9.50
N ASP A 367 4.34 12.16 9.79
CA ASP A 367 3.13 13.02 9.68
C ASP A 367 3.13 13.93 8.44
N LEU A 368 3.96 13.63 7.43
CA LEU A 368 3.87 14.36 6.17
C LEU A 368 2.48 14.17 5.54
N PRO A 369 1.77 15.27 5.27
CA PRO A 369 0.43 15.17 4.72
C PRO A 369 0.40 14.40 3.42
N HIS A 370 -0.56 13.51 3.29
CA HIS A 370 -0.84 12.84 2.03
C HIS A 370 -1.04 13.85 0.89
N MET A 371 -0.59 13.51 -0.32
CA MET A 371 -0.59 14.39 -1.49
C MET A 371 0.41 15.56 -1.39
N THR A 372 1.36 15.52 -0.46
CA THR A 372 2.53 16.39 -0.52
C THR A 372 3.30 16.07 -1.79
N ARG A 373 3.58 17.09 -2.59
CA ARG A 373 4.46 16.94 -3.77
C ARG A 373 5.88 17.26 -3.38
N LEU A 374 6.85 16.66 -4.06
CA LEU A 374 8.25 16.94 -3.84
C LEU A 374 9.03 17.05 -5.15
N ILE A 375 10.11 17.79 -5.08
CA ILE A 375 11.17 17.88 -6.10
C ILE A 375 12.51 17.66 -5.42
N VAL A 376 13.44 17.00 -6.10
CA VAL A 376 14.76 16.63 -5.56
C VAL A 376 15.85 17.25 -6.41
N GLY A 377 16.88 17.80 -5.76
CA GLY A 377 18.01 18.42 -6.45
C GLY A 377 17.69 19.81 -7.03
N TYR A 378 16.98 20.63 -6.26
CA TYR A 378 16.62 21.99 -6.67
C TYR A 378 17.14 23.04 -5.69
N ARG A 379 17.42 24.23 -6.21
CA ARG A 379 17.66 25.45 -5.44
C ARG A 379 16.41 26.34 -5.48
N GLY A 380 16.20 27.09 -4.42
CA GLY A 380 15.04 27.97 -4.22
C GLY A 380 14.48 27.87 -2.81
N PRO A 381 13.24 28.30 -2.55
CA PRO A 381 12.36 29.02 -3.48
C PRO A 381 12.83 30.45 -3.75
N TYR A 382 12.81 30.87 -5.00
CA TYR A 382 13.09 32.26 -5.38
C TYR A 382 11.77 32.98 -5.68
N PRO A 383 11.40 34.00 -4.92
CA PRO A 383 10.18 34.74 -5.18
C PRO A 383 10.33 35.59 -6.45
N ILE A 384 9.35 35.48 -7.35
CA ILE A 384 9.28 36.33 -8.52
C ILE A 384 8.64 37.66 -8.13
N THR A 385 9.36 38.75 -8.39
CA THR A 385 8.90 40.10 -8.07
C THR A 385 9.16 41.04 -9.26
N PRO A 386 8.58 42.27 -9.30
CA PRO A 386 8.89 43.24 -10.35
C PRO A 386 10.39 43.65 -10.43
N LYS A 387 11.18 43.39 -9.37
CA LYS A 387 12.58 43.65 -9.31
C LYS A 387 13.47 42.41 -9.52
N GLN A 388 12.87 41.20 -9.60
CA GLN A 388 13.59 39.94 -9.69
C GLN A 388 12.84 38.99 -10.65
N TYR A 389 13.12 39.17 -11.93
CA TYR A 389 12.54 38.41 -13.01
C TYR A 389 13.17 36.99 -13.11
N PRO A 390 12.42 36.02 -13.65
CA PRO A 390 12.92 34.65 -13.84
C PRO A 390 14.24 34.54 -14.55
N TYR A 391 14.48 35.36 -15.57
CA TYR A 391 15.76 35.41 -16.29
C TYR A 391 16.95 35.81 -15.41
N GLN A 392 16.75 36.75 -14.49
CA GLN A 392 17.81 37.19 -13.57
C GLN A 392 18.19 36.09 -12.56
N ILE A 393 17.23 35.20 -12.22
CA ILE A 393 17.44 34.08 -11.28
C ILE A 393 18.08 32.88 -11.98
N ALA A 394 17.52 32.47 -13.14
CA ALA A 394 17.83 31.21 -13.81
C ALA A 394 18.58 31.36 -15.14
N GLY A 395 18.94 32.60 -15.54
CA GLY A 395 19.54 32.83 -16.85
C GLY A 395 18.69 32.29 -17.97
N GLN A 396 19.29 31.64 -18.94
CA GLN A 396 18.61 31.07 -20.11
C GLN A 396 17.72 29.88 -19.73
N ASP A 397 17.99 29.23 -18.60
CA ASP A 397 17.23 28.05 -18.15
C ASP A 397 15.81 28.36 -17.65
N TYR A 398 15.43 29.64 -17.51
CA TYR A 398 14.11 30.03 -17.00
C TYR A 398 12.92 29.49 -17.81
N LYS A 399 13.12 29.18 -19.09
CA LYS A 399 12.13 28.59 -19.99
C LYS A 399 12.23 27.06 -20.10
N SER A 400 13.17 26.46 -19.42
CA SER A 400 13.39 25.03 -19.55
C SER A 400 12.28 24.19 -18.87
N SER A 401 12.15 22.95 -19.28
CA SER A 401 11.26 21.98 -18.62
C SER A 401 11.72 21.63 -17.19
N GLN A 402 12.95 21.98 -16.84
CA GLN A 402 13.53 21.76 -15.54
C GLN A 402 13.32 22.94 -14.58
N ALA A 403 13.08 24.17 -15.08
CA ALA A 403 12.70 25.29 -14.22
C ALA A 403 11.23 25.15 -13.81
N LEU A 404 10.96 25.12 -12.50
CA LEU A 404 9.62 24.87 -11.97
C LEU A 404 9.06 26.12 -11.28
N TYR A 405 7.85 26.49 -11.65
CA TYR A 405 7.14 27.64 -11.14
C TYR A 405 5.97 27.19 -10.26
N TYR A 406 6.03 27.49 -8.98
CA TYR A 406 4.94 27.22 -8.05
C TYR A 406 4.06 28.45 -7.87
N TYR A 407 2.85 28.37 -8.33
CA TYR A 407 1.87 29.46 -8.30
C TYR A 407 1.13 29.51 -6.96
N PRO A 408 0.59 30.70 -6.58
CA PRO A 408 -0.30 30.82 -5.41
C PRO A 408 -1.51 29.90 -5.48
N SER A 409 -1.96 29.55 -6.68
CA SER A 409 -3.00 28.53 -6.93
C SER A 409 -2.56 27.11 -6.58
N ARG A 410 -1.33 26.93 -6.09
CA ARG A 410 -0.67 25.65 -5.79
C ARG A 410 -0.37 24.79 -7.02
N LYS A 411 -0.46 25.34 -8.22
CA LYS A 411 -0.05 24.66 -9.44
C LYS A 411 1.47 24.74 -9.58
N ILE A 412 2.11 23.64 -9.95
CA ILE A 412 3.53 23.62 -10.39
C ILE A 412 3.50 23.56 -11.91
N VAL A 413 4.23 24.46 -12.56
CA VAL A 413 4.29 24.59 -14.02
C VAL A 413 5.74 24.60 -14.43
N ALA A 414 6.11 23.82 -15.45
CA ALA A 414 7.45 23.88 -16.03
C ALA A 414 7.63 25.17 -16.84
N GLY A 415 8.82 25.70 -16.89
CA GLY A 415 9.12 26.90 -17.67
C GLY A 415 8.77 26.78 -19.15
N SER A 416 8.94 25.56 -19.72
CA SER A 416 8.55 25.23 -21.09
C SER A 416 7.04 25.39 -21.39
N ASP A 417 6.21 25.29 -20.36
CA ASP A 417 4.74 25.34 -20.48
C ASP A 417 4.18 26.74 -20.27
N ILE A 418 5.04 27.73 -19.94
CA ILE A 418 4.67 29.11 -19.69
C ILE A 418 4.77 29.92 -21.00
N ARG A 419 3.63 30.34 -21.51
CA ARG A 419 3.58 31.13 -22.77
C ARG A 419 3.95 32.58 -22.59
N ASN A 420 3.67 33.18 -21.43
CA ASN A 420 3.91 34.59 -21.14
C ASN A 420 4.39 34.77 -19.71
N PHE A 421 5.66 35.10 -19.56
CA PHE A 421 6.33 35.29 -18.26
C PHE A 421 5.99 36.64 -17.61
N ASP A 422 5.53 37.62 -18.38
CA ASP A 422 5.10 38.92 -17.83
C ASP A 422 3.75 38.83 -17.11
N LYS A 423 3.01 37.73 -17.32
CA LYS A 423 1.71 37.45 -16.70
C LYS A 423 1.80 36.40 -15.58
N LEU A 424 2.99 36.20 -14.99
CA LEU A 424 3.12 35.31 -13.86
C LEU A 424 2.33 35.86 -12.66
N PRO A 425 1.53 35.02 -11.96
CA PRO A 425 0.80 35.46 -10.76
C PRO A 425 1.77 36.01 -9.69
N ALA A 426 1.41 37.11 -9.05
CA ALA A 426 2.17 37.64 -7.92
C ALA A 426 2.28 36.57 -6.82
N GLY A 427 3.46 36.43 -6.20
CA GLY A 427 3.76 35.38 -5.23
C GLY A 427 4.14 34.03 -5.85
N THR A 428 4.41 33.97 -7.16
CA THR A 428 4.99 32.80 -7.80
C THR A 428 6.41 32.58 -7.27
N LEU A 429 6.72 31.31 -6.97
CA LEU A 429 8.07 30.87 -6.54
C LEU A 429 8.73 30.07 -7.66
N LEU A 430 10.00 30.37 -7.94
CA LEU A 430 10.82 29.65 -8.91
C LEU A 430 11.76 28.69 -8.21
N PHE A 431 11.89 27.49 -8.78
CA PHE A 431 12.86 26.47 -8.39
C PHE A 431 13.68 26.11 -9.62
N ILE A 432 15.01 26.05 -9.47
CA ILE A 432 15.94 25.71 -10.54
C ILE A 432 16.79 24.50 -10.13
N PRO A 433 17.19 23.61 -11.06
CA PRO A 433 18.06 22.49 -10.73
C PRO A 433 19.32 22.93 -10.00
N ASP A 434 19.72 22.18 -8.99
CA ASP A 434 21.00 22.32 -8.31
C ASP A 434 22.02 21.53 -9.12
N ARG A 435 22.72 22.24 -10.05
CA ARG A 435 23.78 21.69 -10.92
C ARG A 435 25.14 21.85 -10.28
#